data_94c72f15edfea99eb50d16cca90aef23
#
_entry.id   94c72f15edfea99eb50d16cca90aef23
#
_cell.length_a   1.000
_cell.length_b   1.000
_cell.length_c   1.000
_cell.angle_alpha   90.00
_cell.angle_beta   90.00
_cell.angle_gamma   90.00
#
_symmetry.space_group_name_H-M   'P 1'
#
loop_
_entity.id
_entity.type
_entity.pdbx_description
1 polymer ?
#
loop_
_entity_poly.entity_id
_entity_poly.type
_entity_poly.pdbx_seq_one_letter_code
_entity_poly.pdbx_strand_id
1 'polypeptide(L)'
;EKCKDENVTLLGGVAPTAIRFGRYLRRRHGVYPKDLWSTLLATLGSIPGINTSSQPALKALYGPMAIREIYGTTEGIFGQQRDDARAWVPNYDLFFFEVETRRGVKMLYEMEPGETGSLIVSTPVLARYKIGDLIRAYKPPYFRCIGRECWYTPLVHTWRMLKTLDF
;
A
#
# COMPACT_ATOMS: atom_id res chain seq x y z
N GLU A 1 9.72 -0.91 27.07
CA GLU A 1 9.95 0.03 28.20
C GLU A 1 10.22 1.45 27.72
N LYS A 2 11.12 1.67 26.72
CA LYS A 2 11.51 3.02 26.24
C LYS A 2 10.36 3.93 25.77
N CYS A 3 9.28 3.36 25.23
CA CYS A 3 8.14 4.13 24.72
C CYS A 3 6.95 4.16 25.70
N LYS A 4 7.12 3.76 26.94
CA LYS A 4 6.02 3.73 27.92
C LYS A 4 5.58 5.14 28.32
N ASP A 5 6.54 6.03 28.44
CA ASP A 5 6.34 7.42 28.85
C ASP A 5 6.21 8.39 27.64
N GLU A 6 6.26 7.83 26.42
CA GLU A 6 6.11 8.56 25.17
C GLU A 6 4.70 8.35 24.60
N ASN A 7 4.09 9.37 24.04
CA ASN A 7 2.82 9.22 23.33
C ASN A 7 3.08 8.92 21.85
N VAL A 8 2.91 7.65 21.46
CA VAL A 8 3.08 7.22 20.06
C VAL A 8 1.85 7.60 19.25
N THR A 9 1.97 8.61 18.41
CA THR A 9 0.88 9.13 17.57
C THR A 9 0.88 8.57 16.16
N LEU A 10 2.04 8.09 15.67
CA LEU A 10 2.20 7.51 14.34
C LEU A 10 2.74 6.08 14.43
N LEU A 11 2.09 5.17 13.72
CA LEU A 11 2.51 3.78 13.56
C LEU A 11 2.93 3.53 12.10
N GLY A 12 4.18 3.15 11.87
CA GLY A 12 4.70 2.77 10.55
C GLY A 12 5.04 1.28 10.47
N GLY A 13 4.91 0.68 9.28
CA GLY A 13 5.32 -0.71 9.06
C GLY A 13 4.34 -1.54 8.25
N VAL A 14 4.09 -2.78 8.67
CA VAL A 14 3.13 -3.70 8.04
C VAL A 14 2.09 -4.19 9.03
N ALA A 15 0.85 -4.32 8.61
CA ALA A 15 -0.28 -4.65 9.48
C ALA A 15 -0.08 -5.93 10.31
N PRO A 16 0.42 -7.05 9.77
CA PRO A 16 0.65 -8.26 10.58
C PRO A 16 1.61 -8.05 11.74
N THR A 17 2.68 -7.29 11.55
CA THR A 17 3.65 -6.99 12.61
C THR A 17 3.02 -6.11 13.69
N ALA A 18 2.28 -5.07 13.31
CA ALA A 18 1.57 -4.22 14.25
C ALA A 18 0.54 -5.02 15.08
N ILE A 19 -0.24 -5.89 14.43
CA ILE A 19 -1.21 -6.76 15.12
C ILE A 19 -0.50 -7.74 16.08
N ARG A 20 0.59 -8.37 15.64
CA ARG A 20 1.38 -9.27 16.51
C ARG A 20 1.95 -8.54 17.71
N PHE A 21 2.46 -7.33 17.52
CA PHE A 21 3.00 -6.50 18.60
C PHE A 21 1.91 -6.11 19.59
N GLY A 22 0.76 -5.64 19.14
CA GLY A 22 -0.36 -5.32 20.04
C GLY A 22 -0.85 -6.52 20.85
N ARG A 23 -0.94 -7.71 20.21
CA ARG A 23 -1.27 -8.97 20.89
C ARG A 23 -0.20 -9.40 21.87
N TYR A 24 1.09 -9.19 21.56
CA TYR A 24 2.20 -9.45 22.46
C TYR A 24 2.11 -8.60 23.74
N LEU A 25 1.89 -7.29 23.61
CA LEU A 25 1.71 -6.39 24.75
C LEU A 25 0.55 -6.86 25.65
N ARG A 26 -0.56 -7.21 25.05
CA ARG A 26 -1.72 -7.73 25.81
C ARG A 26 -1.39 -9.02 26.56
N ARG A 27 -0.74 -9.97 25.91
CA ARG A 27 -0.41 -11.28 26.52
C ARG A 27 0.67 -11.17 27.60
N ARG A 28 1.70 -10.37 27.35
CA ARG A 28 2.89 -10.31 28.20
C ARG A 28 2.75 -9.30 29.35
N HIS A 29 2.05 -8.20 29.11
CA HIS A 29 1.99 -7.07 30.04
C HIS A 29 0.56 -6.70 30.47
N GLY A 30 -0.46 -7.36 29.94
CA GLY A 30 -1.85 -7.12 30.30
C GLY A 30 -2.45 -5.83 29.73
N VAL A 31 -1.70 -5.08 28.90
CA VAL A 31 -2.10 -3.77 28.36
C VAL A 31 -2.27 -3.80 26.85
N TYR A 32 -3.18 -2.98 26.34
CA TYR A 32 -3.27 -2.73 24.89
C TYR A 32 -2.46 -1.50 24.50
N PRO A 33 -1.99 -1.39 23.25
CA PRO A 33 -1.37 -0.16 22.76
C PRO A 33 -2.23 1.09 22.98
N LYS A 34 -3.55 1.00 22.80
CA LYS A 34 -4.50 2.10 23.04
C LYS A 34 -4.59 2.56 24.50
N ASP A 35 -4.17 1.73 25.43
CA ASP A 35 -4.14 2.09 26.86
C ASP A 35 -2.87 2.88 27.20
N LEU A 36 -1.87 2.84 26.34
CA LEU A 36 -0.58 3.50 26.49
C LEU A 36 -0.44 4.74 25.60
N TRP A 37 -1.03 4.71 24.39
CA TRP A 37 -0.77 5.68 23.33
C TRP A 37 -2.04 6.16 22.66
N SER A 38 -2.03 7.42 22.21
CA SER A 38 -3.09 8.03 21.41
C SER A 38 -2.68 8.00 19.93
N THR A 39 -2.66 6.80 19.33
CA THR A 39 -2.27 6.64 17.92
C THR A 39 -3.31 7.28 16.99
N LEU A 40 -2.90 8.26 16.20
CA LEU A 40 -3.77 9.02 15.28
C LEU A 40 -3.75 8.43 13.87
N LEU A 41 -2.60 7.95 13.43
CA LEU A 41 -2.36 7.48 12.06
C LEU A 41 -1.54 6.20 12.04
N ALA A 42 -1.96 5.24 11.26
CA ALA A 42 -1.12 4.11 10.86
C ALA A 42 -0.84 4.19 9.36
N THR A 43 0.44 4.28 8.99
CA THR A 43 0.94 4.25 7.62
C THR A 43 1.55 2.89 7.35
N LEU A 44 0.88 2.07 6.58
CA LEU A 44 1.21 0.65 6.46
C LEU A 44 1.51 0.26 5.02
N GLY A 45 2.55 -0.56 4.85
CA GLY A 45 2.86 -1.18 3.57
C GLY A 45 1.66 -1.94 3.02
N SER A 46 1.38 -1.75 1.74
CA SER A 46 0.22 -2.34 1.09
C SER A 46 0.37 -3.86 1.00
N ILE A 47 -0.56 -4.54 1.65
CA ILE A 47 -0.70 -5.99 1.62
C ILE A 47 -2.17 -6.37 1.41
N PRO A 48 -2.46 -7.54 0.83
CA PRO A 48 -3.85 -8.00 0.70
C PRO A 48 -4.58 -8.02 2.05
N GLY A 49 -5.80 -7.49 2.08
CA GLY A 49 -6.66 -7.51 3.26
C GLY A 49 -6.39 -6.41 4.29
N ILE A 50 -5.56 -5.41 4.00
CA ILE A 50 -5.27 -4.33 4.95
C ILE A 50 -6.54 -3.55 5.31
N ASN A 51 -7.36 -3.20 4.33
CA ASN A 51 -8.60 -2.44 4.51
C ASN A 51 -9.82 -3.29 4.90
N THR A 52 -9.70 -4.60 4.91
CA THR A 52 -10.80 -5.53 5.24
C THR A 52 -10.54 -6.29 6.54
N SER A 53 -9.62 -7.24 6.51
CA SER A 53 -9.36 -8.13 7.67
C SER A 53 -8.45 -7.50 8.73
N SER A 54 -7.48 -6.67 8.33
CA SER A 54 -6.51 -6.09 9.29
C SER A 54 -7.03 -4.85 10.01
N GLN A 55 -7.83 -4.03 9.35
CA GLN A 55 -8.33 -2.77 9.91
C GLN A 55 -9.13 -2.95 11.21
N PRO A 56 -10.09 -3.89 11.33
CA PRO A 56 -10.79 -4.11 12.59
C PRO A 56 -9.87 -4.52 13.73
N ALA A 57 -8.90 -5.41 13.45
CA ALA A 57 -7.94 -5.87 14.46
C ALA A 57 -7.01 -4.74 14.93
N LEU A 58 -6.55 -3.90 14.00
CA LEU A 58 -5.73 -2.73 14.34
C LEU A 58 -6.50 -1.74 15.21
N LYS A 59 -7.73 -1.38 14.84
CA LYS A 59 -8.58 -0.47 15.62
C LYS A 59 -8.91 -1.03 17.01
N ALA A 60 -9.11 -2.34 17.13
CA ALA A 60 -9.34 -2.97 18.43
C ALA A 60 -8.14 -2.87 19.36
N LEU A 61 -6.91 -2.96 18.82
CA LEU A 61 -5.66 -2.93 19.58
C LEU A 61 -5.15 -1.51 19.86
N TYR A 62 -5.23 -0.62 18.90
CA TYR A 62 -4.62 0.72 18.94
C TYR A 62 -5.63 1.86 19.13
N GLY A 63 -6.92 1.57 19.09
CA GLY A 63 -7.98 2.57 19.17
C GLY A 63 -8.39 3.15 17.81
N PRO A 64 -9.27 4.16 17.82
CA PRO A 64 -9.71 4.82 16.60
C PRO A 64 -8.55 5.61 15.99
N MET A 65 -8.13 5.21 14.78
CA MET A 65 -7.05 5.87 14.03
C MET A 65 -7.32 5.83 12.54
N ALA A 66 -6.76 6.76 11.80
CA ALA A 66 -6.71 6.69 10.34
C ALA A 66 -5.70 5.59 9.92
N ILE A 67 -6.09 4.78 8.96
CA ILE A 67 -5.18 3.77 8.38
C ILE A 67 -4.98 4.16 6.92
N ARG A 68 -3.73 4.31 6.51
CA ARG A 68 -3.33 4.69 5.15
C ARG A 68 -2.32 3.68 4.61
N GLU A 69 -2.51 3.31 3.34
CA GLU A 69 -1.57 2.42 2.65
C GLU A 69 -0.43 3.19 2.03
N ILE A 70 0.76 2.59 2.04
CA ILE A 70 1.90 2.99 1.22
C ILE A 70 2.19 1.89 0.22
N TYR A 71 2.44 2.27 -1.03
CA TYR A 71 2.93 1.41 -2.07
C TYR A 71 4.41 1.69 -2.30
N GLY A 72 5.22 0.67 -2.11
CA GLY A 72 6.66 0.76 -2.30
C GLY A 72 7.30 -0.60 -2.42
N THR A 73 8.54 -0.57 -2.86
CA THR A 73 9.44 -1.71 -2.99
C THR A 73 10.77 -1.35 -2.35
N THR A 74 11.79 -2.20 -2.50
CA THR A 74 13.15 -1.87 -2.05
C THR A 74 13.74 -0.65 -2.75
N GLU A 75 13.26 -0.33 -3.95
CA GLU A 75 13.71 0.78 -4.77
C GLU A 75 13.12 2.13 -4.34
N GLY A 76 12.01 2.14 -3.60
CA GLY A 76 11.41 3.37 -3.12
C GLY A 76 9.94 3.27 -2.72
N ILE A 77 9.41 4.36 -2.16
CA ILE A 77 8.00 4.52 -1.85
C ILE A 77 7.35 5.29 -2.99
N PHE A 78 6.62 4.59 -3.83
CA PHE A 78 6.12 5.10 -5.11
C PHE A 78 4.74 5.73 -5.05
N GLY A 79 3.95 5.37 -4.05
CA GLY A 79 2.61 5.92 -3.91
C GLY A 79 2.08 5.79 -2.49
N GLN A 80 1.09 6.61 -2.18
CA GLN A 80 0.45 6.61 -0.87
C GLN A 80 -1.04 6.90 -0.98
N GLN A 81 -1.81 6.31 -0.11
CA GLN A 81 -3.21 6.63 0.08
C GLN A 81 -3.31 7.96 0.82
N ARG A 82 -3.83 8.99 0.15
CA ARG A 82 -3.95 10.36 0.72
C ARG A 82 -5.32 10.65 1.32
N ASP A 83 -6.33 9.89 0.91
CA ASP A 83 -7.72 10.05 1.31
C ASP A 83 -8.39 8.69 1.60
N ASP A 84 -9.69 8.63 1.61
CA ASP A 84 -10.45 7.39 1.85
C ASP A 84 -10.63 6.53 0.59
N ALA A 85 -10.17 6.99 -0.58
CA ALA A 85 -10.10 6.16 -1.77
C ALA A 85 -9.15 4.98 -1.53
N ARG A 86 -9.57 3.78 -1.93
CA ARG A 86 -8.76 2.57 -1.80
C ARG A 86 -7.73 2.46 -2.94
N ALA A 87 -7.04 3.57 -3.20
CA ALA A 87 -6.05 3.71 -4.25
C ALA A 87 -4.92 4.64 -3.80
N TRP A 88 -3.82 4.64 -4.52
CA TRP A 88 -2.66 5.45 -4.19
C TRP A 88 -2.49 6.59 -5.16
N VAL A 89 -2.02 7.70 -4.65
CA VAL A 89 -1.52 8.83 -5.43
C VAL A 89 -0.03 8.63 -5.65
N PRO A 90 0.47 8.69 -6.90
CA PRO A 90 1.90 8.55 -7.17
C PRO A 90 2.71 9.70 -6.57
N ASN A 91 3.93 9.41 -6.13
CA ASN A 91 4.87 10.42 -5.63
C ASN A 91 5.65 11.04 -6.80
N TYR A 92 4.96 11.82 -7.64
CA TYR A 92 5.55 12.47 -8.83
C TYR A 92 6.67 13.46 -8.49
N ASP A 93 6.67 14.00 -7.28
CA ASP A 93 7.73 14.92 -6.82
C ASP A 93 9.10 14.24 -6.68
N LEU A 94 9.11 12.92 -6.57
CA LEU A 94 10.31 12.11 -6.32
C LEU A 94 10.69 11.20 -7.48
N PHE A 95 9.72 10.78 -8.30
CA PHE A 95 9.91 9.74 -9.30
C PHE A 95 9.20 10.03 -10.60
N PHE A 96 9.76 9.53 -11.71
CA PHE A 96 9.06 9.42 -12.98
C PHE A 96 8.41 8.05 -13.11
N PHE A 97 7.17 8.04 -13.56
CA PHE A 97 6.39 6.82 -13.73
C PHE A 97 5.94 6.65 -15.17
N GLU A 98 6.44 5.60 -15.80
CA GLU A 98 6.01 5.13 -17.09
C GLU A 98 5.27 3.79 -16.94
N VAL A 99 4.44 3.46 -17.89
CA VAL A 99 3.70 2.20 -17.89
C VAL A 99 3.78 1.57 -19.27
N GLU A 100 4.29 0.36 -19.33
CA GLU A 100 4.28 -0.45 -20.54
C GLU A 100 2.92 -1.12 -20.68
N THR A 101 2.15 -0.65 -21.63
CA THR A 101 0.82 -1.17 -21.98
C THR A 101 0.89 -2.03 -23.24
N ARG A 102 -0.20 -2.68 -23.60
CA ARG A 102 -0.29 -3.40 -24.89
C ARG A 102 -0.13 -2.50 -26.13
N ARG A 103 -0.31 -1.18 -25.98
CA ARG A 103 -0.23 -0.18 -27.06
C ARG A 103 1.09 0.58 -27.08
N GLY A 104 2.03 0.26 -26.20
CA GLY A 104 3.31 0.93 -26.04
C GLY A 104 3.50 1.51 -24.65
N VAL A 105 4.60 2.24 -24.45
CA VAL A 105 4.92 2.90 -23.20
C VAL A 105 4.31 4.30 -23.19
N LYS A 106 3.71 4.68 -22.08
CA LYS A 106 3.18 6.02 -21.83
C LYS A 106 3.42 6.42 -20.37
N MET A 107 3.25 7.68 -20.04
CA MET A 107 3.33 8.15 -18.66
C MET A 107 2.11 7.66 -17.85
N LEU A 108 2.31 7.41 -16.54
CA LEU A 108 1.21 6.94 -15.67
C LEU A 108 0.02 7.91 -15.66
N TYR A 109 0.26 9.22 -15.73
CA TYR A 109 -0.80 10.24 -15.76
C TYR A 109 -1.55 10.31 -17.10
N GLU A 110 -1.04 9.66 -18.15
CA GLU A 110 -1.70 9.57 -19.47
C GLU A 110 -2.58 8.32 -19.60
N MET A 111 -2.61 7.48 -18.56
CA MET A 111 -3.44 6.28 -18.59
C MET A 111 -4.91 6.60 -18.41
N GLU A 112 -5.73 5.92 -19.19
CA GLU A 112 -7.17 5.97 -19.03
C GLU A 112 -7.63 5.14 -17.80
N PRO A 113 -8.74 5.56 -17.13
CA PRO A 113 -9.32 4.77 -16.06
C PRO A 113 -9.63 3.33 -16.49
N GLY A 114 -9.14 2.36 -15.72
CA GLY A 114 -9.27 0.93 -16.02
C GLY A 114 -8.14 0.35 -16.87
N GLU A 115 -7.31 1.18 -17.48
CA GLU A 115 -6.14 0.73 -18.24
C GLU A 115 -5.11 0.07 -17.34
N THR A 116 -4.43 -0.95 -17.85
CA THR A 116 -3.44 -1.74 -17.11
C THR A 116 -2.13 -1.84 -17.86
N GLY A 117 -1.04 -1.97 -17.10
CA GLY A 117 0.28 -2.19 -17.69
C GLY A 117 1.35 -2.44 -16.63
N SER A 118 2.56 -2.68 -17.12
CA SER A 118 3.73 -2.94 -16.28
C SER A 118 4.39 -1.63 -15.87
N LEU A 119 4.61 -1.45 -14.57
CA LEU A 119 5.17 -0.21 -14.03
C LEU A 119 6.67 -0.13 -14.27
N ILE A 120 7.09 1.00 -14.82
CA ILE A 120 8.48 1.39 -15.02
C ILE A 120 8.71 2.67 -14.20
N VAL A 121 9.75 2.67 -13.36
CA VAL A 121 10.06 3.83 -12.50
C VAL A 121 11.46 4.32 -12.78
N SER A 122 11.62 5.63 -12.86
CA SER A 122 12.93 6.28 -12.79
C SER A 122 13.11 6.94 -11.44
N THR A 123 14.22 6.59 -10.80
CA THR A 123 14.68 7.17 -9.53
C THR A 123 15.99 7.90 -9.77
N PRO A 124 16.55 8.63 -8.80
CA PRO A 124 17.87 9.26 -8.95
C PRO A 124 19.01 8.30 -9.29
N VAL A 125 18.86 7.01 -8.97
CA VAL A 125 19.93 5.99 -9.15
C VAL A 125 19.55 4.89 -10.14
N LEU A 126 18.29 4.79 -10.53
CA LEU A 126 17.78 3.78 -11.45
C LEU A 126 16.99 4.45 -12.56
N ALA A 127 17.50 4.45 -13.79
CA ALA A 127 16.80 4.98 -14.94
C ALA A 127 15.91 3.89 -15.57
N ARG A 128 14.63 4.18 -15.74
CA ARG A 128 13.63 3.34 -16.41
C ARG A 128 13.62 1.87 -15.93
N TYR A 129 13.64 1.68 -14.62
CA TYR A 129 13.67 0.37 -14.02
C TYR A 129 12.27 -0.27 -14.02
N LYS A 130 12.15 -1.42 -14.68
CA LYS A 130 10.91 -2.20 -14.71
C LYS A 130 10.80 -3.01 -13.42
N ILE A 131 9.88 -2.60 -12.53
CA ILE A 131 9.73 -3.19 -11.20
C ILE A 131 9.13 -4.61 -11.28
N GLY A 132 8.38 -4.90 -12.35
CA GLY A 132 7.64 -6.15 -12.50
C GLY A 132 6.30 -6.15 -11.78
N ASP A 133 5.79 -4.98 -11.39
CA ASP A 133 4.44 -4.83 -10.87
C ASP A 133 3.49 -4.42 -11.99
N LEU A 134 2.34 -5.10 -12.03
CA LEU A 134 1.22 -4.72 -12.89
C LEU A 134 0.34 -3.76 -12.13
N ILE A 135 0.06 -2.63 -12.78
CA ILE A 135 -0.80 -1.61 -12.20
C ILE A 135 -2.07 -1.42 -13.02
N ARG A 136 -3.09 -0.88 -12.37
CA ARG A 136 -4.31 -0.37 -12.99
C ARG A 136 -4.46 1.10 -12.64
N ALA A 137 -4.74 1.93 -13.63
CA ALA A 137 -5.12 3.30 -13.45
C ALA A 137 -6.61 3.41 -13.09
N TYR A 138 -6.93 4.38 -12.26
CA TYR A 138 -8.29 4.81 -11.95
C TYR A 138 -8.46 6.25 -12.41
N LYS A 139 -9.54 6.91 -11.97
CA LYS A 139 -9.66 8.35 -12.21
C LYS A 139 -8.40 9.06 -11.68
N PRO A 140 -7.71 9.84 -12.51
CA PRO A 140 -6.51 10.53 -12.07
C PRO A 140 -6.66 11.27 -10.74
N PRO A 141 -5.68 11.25 -9.85
CA PRO A 141 -4.32 10.68 -10.01
C PRO A 141 -4.16 9.24 -9.49
N TYR A 142 -5.23 8.49 -9.30
CA TYR A 142 -5.21 7.23 -8.57
C TYR A 142 -4.77 6.03 -9.40
N PHE A 143 -3.99 5.15 -8.77
CA PHE A 143 -3.61 3.84 -9.31
C PHE A 143 -3.52 2.78 -8.22
N ARG A 144 -3.48 1.50 -8.61
CA ARG A 144 -3.17 0.37 -7.72
C ARG A 144 -2.30 -0.66 -8.42
N CYS A 145 -1.44 -1.32 -7.66
CA CYS A 145 -0.83 -2.57 -8.07
C CYS A 145 -1.88 -3.69 -7.99
N ILE A 146 -2.09 -4.39 -9.09
CA ILE A 146 -3.02 -5.51 -9.20
C ILE A 146 -2.33 -6.87 -9.18
N GLY A 147 -1.00 -6.89 -9.18
CA GLY A 147 -0.20 -8.11 -9.09
C GLY A 147 1.23 -7.91 -9.56
N ARG A 148 1.96 -9.01 -9.63
CA ARG A 148 3.30 -9.07 -10.20
C ARG A 148 3.23 -9.58 -11.63
N GLU A 149 4.07 -9.02 -12.49
CA GLU A 149 4.31 -9.57 -13.81
C GLU A 149 5.09 -10.87 -13.63
N CYS A 150 4.49 -11.97 -13.97
CA CYS A 150 5.20 -13.23 -14.06
C CYS A 150 4.81 -13.93 -15.35
N TRP A 151 5.77 -14.48 -16.01
CA TRP A 151 5.64 -15.08 -17.34
C TRP A 151 4.75 -16.33 -17.41
N TYR A 152 4.22 -16.81 -16.27
CA TYR A 152 3.21 -17.87 -16.18
C TYR A 152 1.75 -17.36 -16.25
N THR A 153 1.51 -16.11 -16.57
CA THR A 153 0.30 -15.44 -16.08
C THR A 153 -0.78 -14.98 -17.08
N PRO A 154 -1.03 -15.51 -18.26
CA PRO A 154 -2.31 -15.24 -18.92
C PRO A 154 -3.51 -15.67 -18.07
N LEU A 155 -3.46 -16.86 -17.46
CA LEU A 155 -4.56 -17.45 -16.69
C LEU A 155 -4.75 -16.84 -15.29
N VAL A 156 -3.66 -16.59 -14.55
CA VAL A 156 -3.73 -15.99 -13.22
C VAL A 156 -4.14 -14.50 -13.28
N HIS A 157 -3.77 -13.79 -14.35
CA HIS A 157 -4.23 -12.41 -14.58
C HIS A 157 -5.73 -12.34 -14.81
N THR A 158 -6.27 -13.19 -15.65
CA THR A 158 -7.71 -13.23 -15.90
C THR A 158 -8.49 -13.48 -14.62
N TRP A 159 -8.03 -14.41 -13.79
CA TRP A 159 -8.69 -14.78 -12.53
C TRP A 159 -8.56 -13.69 -11.45
N ARG A 160 -7.41 -12.99 -11.36
CA ARG A 160 -7.22 -11.84 -10.46
C ARG A 160 -7.99 -10.61 -10.93
N MET A 161 -8.07 -10.36 -12.22
CA MET A 161 -8.89 -9.28 -12.77
C MET A 161 -10.37 -9.47 -12.44
N LEU A 162 -10.89 -10.69 -12.50
CA LEU A 162 -12.27 -11.00 -12.13
C LEU A 162 -12.54 -10.77 -10.65
N LYS A 163 -11.58 -11.07 -9.76
CA LYS A 163 -11.73 -10.81 -8.31
C LYS A 163 -11.61 -9.33 -7.90
N THR A 164 -11.09 -8.46 -8.74
CA THR A 164 -10.98 -7.02 -8.47
C THR A 164 -12.15 -6.21 -9.05
N LEU A 165 -13.11 -6.88 -9.69
CA LEU A 165 -14.33 -6.25 -10.20
C LEU A 165 -15.44 -6.12 -9.14
N ASP A 166 -15.28 -6.75 -7.97
CA ASP A 166 -16.17 -6.59 -6.80
C ASP A 166 -15.72 -5.40 -5.93
N PHE A 167 -16.01 -4.19 -6.40
CA PHE A 167 -15.91 -2.96 -5.61
C PHE A 167 -17.20 -2.14 -5.74
#